data_9541c57d581a896deea740940f930869
#
_entry.id   9541c57d581a896deea740940f930869
#
_cell.length_a   1.000
_cell.length_b   1.000
_cell.length_c   1.000
_cell.angle_alpha   90.00
_cell.angle_beta   90.00
_cell.angle_gamma   90.00
#
_symmetry.space_group_name_H-M   'P 1'
#
loop_
_entity.id
_entity.type
_entity.pdbx_description
1 polymer ?
#
loop_
_entity_poly.entity_id
_entity_poly.type
_entity_poly.pdbx_seq_one_letter_code
_entity_poly.pdbx_strand_id
1 'polypeptide(L)'
;MEFGDKVKKLRTDRGLNQTALAERLGVRKSIISAYESQMRMPSLEMLVKVALEFSVSVDWLLGVERTKSIDVAGVTDEQVTMLAGLAEEFMGLNRK
;
A
#
# COMPACT_ATOMS: atom_id res chain seq x y z
N MET A 1 13.29 -1.15 -0.58
CA MET A 1 12.53 -2.36 -0.21
C MET A 1 11.55 -2.70 -1.31
N GLU A 2 11.55 -3.94 -1.71
CA GLU A 2 10.59 -4.42 -2.68
C GLU A 2 9.22 -4.61 -2.02
N PHE A 3 8.21 -4.76 -2.85
CA PHE A 3 6.86 -4.96 -2.34
C PHE A 3 6.81 -6.13 -1.36
N GLY A 4 7.44 -7.24 -1.72
CA GLY A 4 7.42 -8.41 -0.84
C GLY A 4 8.07 -8.17 0.50
N ASP A 5 9.14 -7.37 0.51
CA ASP A 5 9.80 -7.02 1.76
C ASP A 5 8.87 -6.21 2.64
N LYS A 6 8.13 -5.30 2.03
CA LYS A 6 7.20 -4.46 2.78
C LYS A 6 6.05 -5.29 3.36
N VAL A 7 5.53 -6.23 2.57
CA VAL A 7 4.49 -7.11 3.06
C VAL A 7 4.99 -7.90 4.26
N LYS A 8 6.19 -8.45 4.16
CA LYS A 8 6.75 -9.22 5.25
C LYS A 8 6.94 -8.36 6.49
N LYS A 9 7.44 -7.15 6.30
CA LYS A 9 7.64 -6.25 7.43
C LYS A 9 6.32 -5.91 8.10
N LEU A 10 5.32 -5.54 7.31
CA LEU A 10 4.01 -5.20 7.87
C LEU A 10 3.41 -6.39 8.60
N ARG A 11 3.54 -7.57 8.01
CA ARG A 11 2.99 -8.77 8.57
C ARG A 11 3.65 -9.11 9.93
N THR A 12 4.97 -9.11 9.94
CA THR A 12 5.69 -9.48 11.15
C THR A 12 5.53 -8.43 12.24
N ASP A 13 5.43 -7.16 11.86
CA ASP A 13 5.18 -6.09 12.84
C ASP A 13 3.85 -6.29 13.54
N ARG A 14 2.89 -6.93 12.87
CA ARG A 14 1.59 -7.23 13.45
C ARG A 14 1.56 -8.59 14.12
N GLY A 15 2.65 -9.32 14.12
CA GLY A 15 2.71 -10.65 14.71
C GLY A 15 1.93 -11.69 13.93
N LEU A 16 1.73 -11.48 12.63
CA LEU A 16 0.99 -12.41 11.79
C LEU A 16 1.94 -13.33 11.07
N ASN A 17 1.56 -14.60 10.95
CA ASN A 17 2.28 -15.49 10.05
C ASN A 17 1.65 -15.39 8.66
N GLN A 18 2.25 -16.08 7.69
CA GLN A 18 1.77 -15.98 6.31
C GLN A 18 0.34 -16.49 6.15
N THR A 19 0.01 -17.55 6.87
CA THR A 19 -1.34 -18.10 6.79
C THR A 19 -2.37 -17.11 7.31
N ALA A 20 -2.08 -16.46 8.43
CA ALA A 20 -3.00 -15.50 9.00
C ALA A 20 -3.20 -14.31 8.07
N LEU A 21 -2.13 -13.81 7.47
CA LEU A 21 -2.28 -12.71 6.52
C LEU A 21 -3.06 -13.14 5.30
N ALA A 22 -2.80 -14.35 4.80
CA ALA A 22 -3.53 -14.85 3.64
C ALA A 22 -5.03 -14.89 3.92
N GLU A 23 -5.39 -15.32 5.12
CA GLU A 23 -6.80 -15.36 5.50
C GLU A 23 -7.41 -13.98 5.52
N ARG A 24 -6.69 -13.00 6.02
CA ARG A 24 -7.19 -11.63 6.07
C ARG A 24 -7.41 -11.05 4.69
N LEU A 25 -6.54 -11.42 3.76
CA LEU A 25 -6.62 -10.88 2.40
C LEU A 25 -7.46 -11.75 1.47
N GLY A 26 -7.92 -12.90 1.96
CA GLY A 26 -8.75 -13.77 1.15
C GLY A 26 -8.00 -14.49 0.05
N VAL A 27 -6.73 -14.81 0.27
CA VAL A 27 -5.90 -15.51 -0.71
C VAL A 27 -5.25 -16.69 -0.06
N ARG A 28 -4.58 -17.50 -0.87
CA ARG A 28 -3.85 -18.66 -0.37
C ARG A 28 -2.52 -18.22 0.21
N LYS A 29 -2.04 -19.00 1.17
CA LYS A 29 -0.74 -18.76 1.76
C LYS A 29 0.35 -18.70 0.70
N SER A 30 0.26 -19.52 -0.33
CA SER A 30 1.27 -19.55 -1.38
C SER A 30 1.39 -18.21 -2.10
N ILE A 31 0.30 -17.45 -2.17
CA ILE A 31 0.34 -16.12 -2.78
C ILE A 31 1.17 -15.18 -1.93
N ILE A 32 0.95 -15.22 -0.61
CA ILE A 32 1.72 -14.36 0.29
C ILE A 32 3.20 -14.75 0.22
N SER A 33 3.47 -16.04 0.23
CA SER A 33 4.84 -16.51 0.13
C SER A 33 5.51 -16.04 -1.15
N ALA A 34 4.76 -16.07 -2.26
CA ALA A 34 5.30 -15.64 -3.55
C ALA A 34 5.61 -14.14 -3.55
N TYR A 35 4.75 -13.33 -2.91
CA TYR A 35 5.04 -11.91 -2.78
C TYR A 35 6.33 -11.69 -1.99
N GLU A 36 6.44 -12.36 -0.86
CA GLU A 36 7.58 -12.13 0.05
C GLU A 36 8.88 -12.63 -0.52
N SER A 37 8.83 -13.60 -1.41
CA SER A 37 10.04 -14.09 -2.09
C SER A 37 10.30 -13.39 -3.42
N GLN A 38 9.53 -12.35 -3.74
CA GLN A 38 9.67 -11.57 -4.96
C GLN A 38 9.37 -12.38 -6.22
N MET A 39 8.64 -13.46 -6.07
CA MET A 39 8.31 -14.31 -7.21
C MET A 39 7.04 -13.85 -7.93
N ARG A 40 6.31 -12.94 -7.33
CA ARG A 40 5.04 -12.50 -7.88
C ARG A 40 4.77 -11.06 -7.49
N MET A 41 4.23 -10.31 -8.43
CA MET A 41 3.81 -8.94 -8.17
C MET A 41 2.30 -8.92 -7.97
N PRO A 42 1.81 -8.02 -7.13
CA PRO A 42 0.37 -7.95 -6.87
C PRO A 42 -0.35 -7.21 -7.99
N SER A 43 -1.64 -7.53 -8.13
CA SER A 43 -2.52 -6.74 -8.98
C SER A 43 -2.83 -5.44 -8.27
N LEU A 44 -3.43 -4.49 -8.99
CA LEU A 44 -3.86 -3.25 -8.38
C LEU A 44 -4.87 -3.52 -7.27
N GLU A 45 -5.78 -4.44 -7.52
CA GLU A 45 -6.77 -4.79 -6.52
C GLU A 45 -6.12 -5.30 -5.24
N MET A 46 -5.10 -6.13 -5.38
CA MET A 46 -4.41 -6.66 -4.22
C MET A 46 -3.63 -5.58 -3.50
N LEU A 47 -3.03 -4.65 -4.25
CA LEU A 47 -2.34 -3.52 -3.63
C LEU A 47 -3.28 -2.73 -2.74
N VAL A 48 -4.50 -2.48 -3.23
CA VAL A 48 -5.48 -1.74 -2.44
C VAL A 48 -5.86 -2.53 -1.18
N LYS A 49 -6.04 -3.84 -1.33
CA LYS A 49 -6.37 -4.68 -0.17
C LYS A 49 -5.29 -4.62 0.89
N VAL A 50 -4.03 -4.73 0.48
CA VAL A 50 -2.91 -4.67 1.42
C VAL A 50 -2.84 -3.30 2.07
N ALA A 51 -3.02 -2.26 1.28
CA ALA A 51 -2.98 -0.90 1.80
C ALA A 51 -4.04 -0.70 2.87
N LEU A 52 -5.25 -1.18 2.62
CA LEU A 52 -6.33 -1.03 3.58
C LEU A 52 -6.11 -1.88 4.82
N GLU A 53 -5.62 -3.10 4.63
CA GLU A 53 -5.40 -3.99 5.76
C GLU A 53 -4.40 -3.41 6.74
N PHE A 54 -3.36 -2.76 6.23
CA PHE A 54 -2.28 -2.25 7.06
C PHE A 54 -2.31 -0.75 7.23
N SER A 55 -3.30 -0.08 6.66
CA SER A 55 -3.44 1.38 6.77
C SER A 55 -2.19 2.11 6.27
N VAL A 56 -1.69 1.66 5.15
CA VAL A 56 -0.56 2.31 4.49
C VAL A 56 -1.01 2.72 3.09
N SER A 57 -0.24 3.59 2.46
CA SER A 57 -0.60 4.05 1.13
C SER A 57 -0.13 3.07 0.07
N VAL A 58 -0.85 3.05 -1.05
CA VAL A 58 -0.43 2.26 -2.20
C VAL A 58 0.91 2.79 -2.72
N ASP A 59 1.09 4.11 -2.67
CA ASP A 59 2.34 4.71 -3.11
C ASP A 59 3.52 4.17 -2.33
N TRP A 60 3.35 4.07 -1.01
CA TRP A 60 4.43 3.52 -0.19
C TRP A 60 4.72 2.07 -0.56
N LEU A 61 3.66 1.30 -0.79
CA LEU A 61 3.83 -0.09 -1.17
C LEU A 61 4.57 -0.23 -2.48
N LEU A 62 4.35 0.69 -3.40
CA LEU A 62 5.01 0.67 -4.71
C LEU A 62 6.39 1.29 -4.69
N GLY A 63 6.73 1.97 -3.61
CA GLY A 63 8.03 2.61 -3.54
C GLY A 63 8.08 3.95 -4.23
N VAL A 64 6.93 4.58 -4.46
CA VAL A 64 6.88 5.88 -5.09
C VAL A 64 6.98 6.94 -4.01
N GLU A 65 7.96 7.80 -4.11
CA GLU A 65 8.17 8.83 -3.11
C GLU A 65 7.59 10.13 -3.59
N ARG A 66 6.31 10.24 -3.42
CA ARG A 66 5.58 11.36 -3.97
C ARG A 66 5.95 12.68 -3.33
N THR A 67 6.19 12.66 -2.04
CA THR A 67 6.52 13.92 -1.37
C THR A 67 7.76 14.54 -1.94
N LYS A 68 8.72 13.72 -2.32
CA LYS A 68 9.94 14.25 -2.90
C LYS A 68 9.73 14.72 -4.32
N SER A 69 9.02 13.95 -5.11
CA SER A 69 8.83 14.29 -6.50
C SER A 69 7.90 15.47 -6.66
N ILE A 70 7.01 15.68 -5.73
CA ILE A 70 6.06 16.78 -5.82
C ILE A 70 6.72 18.09 -5.44
N ASP A 71 7.66 18.05 -4.52
CA ASP A 71 8.36 19.28 -4.11
C ASP A 71 7.35 20.32 -3.64
N VAL A 72 6.91 20.14 -2.43
CA VAL A 72 5.88 20.99 -1.85
C VAL A 72 6.23 22.47 -1.94
N ALA A 73 7.52 22.80 -1.89
CA ALA A 73 7.94 24.20 -1.97
C ALA A 73 7.57 24.83 -3.30
N GLY A 74 7.46 24.05 -4.35
CA GLY A 74 7.09 24.56 -5.66
C GLY A 74 5.62 24.38 -5.98
N VAL A 75 4.82 23.97 -5.01
CA VAL A 75 3.40 23.68 -5.22
C VAL A 75 2.58 24.64 -4.39
N THR A 76 1.47 25.10 -4.96
CA THR A 76 0.60 26.01 -4.21
C THR A 76 -0.20 25.21 -3.18
N ASP A 77 -0.72 25.95 -2.20
CA ASP A 77 -1.57 25.33 -1.19
C ASP A 77 -2.76 24.63 -1.84
N GLU A 78 -3.29 25.26 -2.86
CA GLU A 78 -4.43 24.69 -3.58
C GLU A 78 -4.07 23.35 -4.18
N GLN A 79 -2.89 23.25 -4.77
CA GLN A 79 -2.45 22.01 -5.39
C GLN A 79 -2.23 20.93 -4.35
N VAL A 80 -1.69 21.29 -3.22
CA VAL A 80 -1.48 20.33 -2.14
C VAL A 80 -2.82 19.80 -1.67
N THR A 81 -3.79 20.68 -1.49
CA THR A 81 -5.12 20.29 -1.06
C THR A 81 -5.77 19.36 -2.08
N MET A 82 -5.60 19.67 -3.35
CA MET A 82 -6.18 18.85 -4.40
C MET A 82 -5.60 17.44 -4.37
N LEU A 83 -4.30 17.32 -4.19
CA LEU A 83 -3.67 16.02 -4.14
C LEU A 83 -4.19 15.21 -2.96
N ALA A 84 -4.34 15.84 -1.81
CA ALA A 84 -4.89 15.15 -0.65
C ALA A 84 -6.33 14.73 -0.90
N GLY A 85 -7.11 15.60 -1.55
CA GLY A 85 -8.49 15.27 -1.85
C GLY A 85 -8.62 14.10 -2.79
N LEU A 86 -7.77 14.05 -3.79
CA LEU A 86 -7.79 12.94 -4.73
C LEU A 86 -7.48 11.64 -4.02
N ALA A 87 -6.52 11.66 -3.11
CA ALA A 87 -6.17 10.45 -2.37
C ALA A 87 -7.36 9.98 -1.55
N GLU A 88 -8.06 10.89 -0.91
CA GLU A 88 -9.21 10.53 -0.10
C GLU A 88 -10.31 9.91 -0.95
N GLU A 89 -10.57 10.52 -2.09
CA GLU A 89 -11.61 10.01 -2.99
C GLU A 89 -11.25 8.64 -3.49
N PHE A 90 -9.99 8.49 -3.87
CA PHE A 90 -9.52 7.23 -4.41
C PHE A 90 -9.72 6.11 -3.40
N MET A 91 -9.49 6.40 -2.14
CA MET A 91 -9.62 5.40 -1.10
C MET A 91 -11.05 5.25 -0.60
N GLY A 92 -11.97 6.00 -1.15
CA GLY A 92 -13.35 5.90 -0.74
C GLY A 92 -13.63 6.54 0.59
N LEU A 93 -12.77 7.41 0.95
CA LEU A 93 -12.95 8.10 2.20
C LEU A 93 -13.69 9.38 2.01
N ASN A 94 -13.96 9.63 1.17
CA ASN A 94 -14.42 10.76 0.92
C ASN A 94 -15.37 11.25 1.05
N ARG A 95 -15.28 11.70 1.05
CA ARG A 95 -15.73 12.42 1.03
C ARG A 95 -16.46 13.06 0.58
N LYS A 96 -16.82 13.17 0.44
CA LYS A 96 -17.37 14.00 0.17
C LYS A 96 -18.18 14.01 0.28
#